data_f7c2689883230d7e6bb69415a14aefd6
#
_entry.id   f7c2689883230d7e6bb69415a14aefd6
#
_cell.length_a   1.000
_cell.length_b   1.000
_cell.length_c   1.000
_cell.angle_alpha   90.00
_cell.angle_beta   90.00
_cell.angle_gamma   90.00
#
_symmetry.space_group_name_H-M   'P 1'
#
loop_
_entity.id
_entity.type
_entity.pdbx_description
1 polymer ?
#
loop_
_entity_poly.entity_id
_entity_poly.type
_entity_poly.pdbx_seq_one_letter_code
_entity_poly.pdbx_strand_id
1 'polypeptide(L)'
;MHYELYIDLFFLINFLMDYFLLLMVGKMLKCRIRRLRIIAGAMVGAFLTCIFVVFLRGKIWRLVLFHGVMNMCLLKTGLGIKEKRTLIKAWILLYVSAFLLGGILNVFQPYVRGGAVFLILAFAGYHLCLGIWDLLAYFHKNMAGSCRARLYQNGRECEIYAIIDTGNRLRDSLTGRPVHVITGEIAEKLGCTDFSSKRVITYQSIGKELSLIHI
;
A
#
# COMPACT_ATOMS: atom_id res chain seq x y z
N MET A 1 -26.96 -35.99 -3.80
CA MET A 1 -27.12 -34.67 -4.42
C MET A 1 -26.11 -34.58 -5.55
N HIS A 2 -26.60 -34.49 -6.81
CA HIS A 2 -25.75 -34.20 -7.97
C HIS A 2 -25.61 -32.69 -8.04
N TYR A 3 -24.37 -32.19 -7.82
CA TYR A 3 -24.06 -30.80 -8.03
C TYR A 3 -23.62 -30.62 -9.47
N GLU A 4 -24.38 -29.85 -10.23
CA GLU A 4 -23.99 -29.43 -11.58
C GLU A 4 -23.10 -28.17 -11.44
N LEU A 5 -21.89 -28.28 -11.91
CA LEU A 5 -20.96 -27.13 -11.96
C LEU A 5 -21.08 -26.50 -13.36
N TYR A 6 -21.67 -25.32 -13.43
CA TYR A 6 -21.68 -24.50 -14.65
C TYR A 6 -20.31 -23.86 -14.83
N ILE A 7 -19.48 -24.45 -15.70
CA ILE A 7 -18.07 -24.05 -15.90
C ILE A 7 -17.96 -22.61 -16.44
N ASP A 8 -18.90 -22.21 -17.29
CA ASP A 8 -18.99 -20.85 -17.85
C ASP A 8 -19.20 -19.80 -16.74
N LEU A 9 -20.19 -20.04 -15.87
CA LEU A 9 -20.45 -19.16 -14.73
C LEU A 9 -19.28 -19.18 -13.73
N PHE A 10 -18.71 -20.35 -13.47
CA PHE A 10 -17.55 -20.50 -12.60
C PHE A 10 -16.34 -19.73 -13.14
N PHE A 11 -16.08 -19.83 -14.44
CA PHE A 11 -15.04 -19.05 -15.12
C PHE A 11 -15.28 -17.55 -14.98
N LEU A 12 -16.50 -17.09 -15.26
CA LEU A 12 -16.84 -15.67 -15.20
C LEU A 12 -16.65 -15.08 -13.79
N ILE A 13 -17.11 -15.80 -12.76
CA ILE A 13 -16.93 -15.37 -11.36
C ILE A 13 -15.44 -15.26 -11.00
N ASN A 14 -14.63 -16.28 -11.32
CA ASN A 14 -13.21 -16.27 -11.05
C ASN A 14 -12.50 -15.15 -11.83
N PHE A 15 -12.84 -14.95 -13.11
CA PHE A 15 -12.32 -13.85 -13.92
C PHE A 15 -12.59 -12.48 -13.28
N LEU A 16 -13.81 -12.23 -12.84
CA LEU A 16 -14.18 -10.96 -12.20
C LEU A 16 -13.45 -10.76 -10.87
N MET A 17 -13.36 -11.81 -10.05
CA MET A 17 -12.64 -11.77 -8.79
C MET A 17 -11.16 -11.49 -9.02
N ASP A 18 -10.50 -12.22 -9.91
CA ASP A 18 -9.09 -12.00 -10.25
C ASP A 18 -8.84 -10.60 -10.81
N TYR A 19 -9.77 -10.08 -11.62
CA TYR A 19 -9.71 -8.72 -12.15
C TYR A 19 -9.73 -7.67 -11.04
N PHE A 20 -10.68 -7.76 -10.07
CA PHE A 20 -10.76 -6.86 -8.95
C PHE A 20 -9.53 -6.97 -8.03
N LEU A 21 -9.06 -8.19 -7.75
CA LEU A 21 -7.88 -8.43 -6.93
C LEU A 21 -6.62 -7.82 -7.56
N LEU A 22 -6.41 -7.99 -8.86
CA LEU A 22 -5.29 -7.37 -9.58
C LEU A 22 -5.35 -5.85 -9.55
N LEU A 23 -6.54 -5.27 -9.70
CA LEU A 23 -6.74 -3.81 -9.59
C LEU A 23 -6.40 -3.32 -8.17
N MET A 24 -6.85 -4.02 -7.12
CA MET A 24 -6.56 -3.68 -5.72
C MET A 24 -5.06 -3.70 -5.46
N VAL A 25 -4.40 -4.83 -5.76
CA VAL A 25 -2.96 -5.00 -5.55
C VAL A 25 -2.16 -3.96 -6.34
N GLY A 26 -2.54 -3.71 -7.59
CA GLY A 26 -1.91 -2.70 -8.44
C GLY A 26 -1.99 -1.30 -7.85
N LYS A 27 -3.14 -0.90 -7.29
CA LYS A 27 -3.32 0.38 -6.61
C LYS A 27 -2.55 0.45 -5.29
N MET A 28 -2.62 -0.59 -4.45
CA MET A 28 -1.92 -0.66 -3.17
C MET A 28 -0.40 -0.55 -3.33
N LEU A 29 0.17 -1.17 -4.36
CA LEU A 29 1.60 -1.10 -4.69
C LEU A 29 1.97 0.12 -5.54
N LYS A 30 1.00 0.97 -5.91
CA LYS A 30 1.21 2.13 -6.80
C LYS A 30 1.88 1.75 -8.13
N CYS A 31 1.60 0.54 -8.63
CA CYS A 31 2.11 0.07 -9.91
C CYS A 31 1.43 0.79 -11.08
N ARG A 32 2.14 0.93 -12.22
CA ARG A 32 1.53 1.43 -13.46
C ARG A 32 0.55 0.40 -14.01
N ILE A 33 -0.73 0.64 -13.80
CA ILE A 33 -1.83 -0.23 -14.24
C ILE A 33 -2.04 -0.10 -15.75
N ARG A 34 -1.91 -1.23 -16.47
CA ARG A 34 -2.30 -1.34 -17.89
C ARG A 34 -3.53 -2.25 -17.97
N ARG A 35 -4.69 -1.68 -18.32
CA ARG A 35 -5.99 -2.40 -18.33
C ARG A 35 -5.95 -3.73 -19.10
N LEU A 36 -5.36 -3.75 -20.29
CA LEU A 36 -5.25 -4.98 -21.09
C LEU A 36 -4.43 -6.09 -20.39
N ARG A 37 -3.37 -5.73 -19.66
CA ARG A 37 -2.61 -6.71 -18.90
C ARG A 37 -3.40 -7.30 -17.74
N ILE A 38 -4.18 -6.48 -17.03
CA ILE A 38 -5.01 -6.96 -15.94
C ILE A 38 -6.08 -7.92 -16.47
N ILE A 39 -6.74 -7.58 -17.58
CA ILE A 39 -7.69 -8.46 -18.25
C ILE A 39 -7.02 -9.79 -18.63
N ALA A 40 -5.86 -9.73 -19.29
CA ALA A 40 -5.13 -10.95 -19.66
C ALA A 40 -4.72 -11.79 -18.45
N GLY A 41 -4.23 -11.14 -17.37
CA GLY A 41 -3.88 -11.82 -16.12
C GLY A 41 -5.08 -12.49 -15.48
N ALA A 42 -6.21 -11.79 -15.36
CA ALA A 42 -7.45 -12.35 -14.83
C ALA A 42 -8.00 -13.52 -15.68
N MET A 43 -7.90 -13.42 -17.02
CA MET A 43 -8.27 -14.53 -17.91
C MET A 43 -7.40 -15.76 -17.68
N VAL A 44 -6.08 -15.57 -17.58
CA VAL A 44 -5.14 -16.67 -17.30
C VAL A 44 -5.45 -17.30 -15.92
N GLY A 45 -5.70 -16.50 -14.90
CA GLY A 45 -6.05 -16.97 -13.57
C GLY A 45 -7.33 -17.82 -13.58
N ALA A 46 -8.41 -17.26 -14.11
CA ALA A 46 -9.71 -17.97 -14.22
C ALA A 46 -9.62 -19.27 -15.03
N PHE A 47 -8.88 -19.25 -16.15
CA PHE A 47 -8.69 -20.43 -16.99
C PHE A 47 -7.92 -21.53 -16.25
N LEU A 48 -6.83 -21.18 -15.58
CA LEU A 48 -6.05 -22.13 -14.78
C LEU A 48 -6.88 -22.70 -13.61
N THR A 49 -7.73 -21.88 -12.99
CA THR A 49 -8.64 -22.33 -11.92
C THR A 49 -9.65 -23.34 -12.45
N CYS A 50 -10.23 -23.10 -13.62
CA CYS A 50 -11.15 -24.06 -14.25
C CYS A 50 -10.45 -25.40 -14.57
N ILE A 51 -9.28 -25.36 -15.17
CA ILE A 51 -8.48 -26.57 -15.44
C ILE A 51 -8.22 -27.34 -14.15
N PHE A 52 -7.82 -26.63 -13.09
CA PHE A 52 -7.52 -27.26 -11.83
C PHE A 52 -8.72 -27.97 -11.22
N VAL A 53 -9.88 -27.33 -11.19
CA VAL A 53 -11.11 -27.93 -10.62
C VAL A 53 -11.55 -29.16 -11.40
N VAL A 54 -11.38 -29.15 -12.73
CA VAL A 54 -11.79 -30.28 -13.60
C VAL A 54 -10.80 -31.44 -13.51
N PHE A 55 -9.49 -31.18 -13.56
CA PHE A 55 -8.47 -32.23 -13.76
C PHE A 55 -7.75 -32.65 -12.48
N LEU A 56 -7.68 -31.80 -11.44
CA LEU A 56 -6.87 -32.06 -10.25
C LEU A 56 -7.73 -32.28 -9.01
N ARG A 57 -8.64 -33.26 -9.07
CA ARG A 57 -9.34 -33.75 -7.88
C ARG A 57 -8.34 -34.51 -7.00
N GLY A 58 -8.07 -34.02 -5.77
CA GLY A 58 -7.16 -34.74 -4.92
C GLY A 58 -6.72 -34.07 -3.64
N LYS A 59 -5.52 -34.38 -3.20
CA LYS A 59 -4.95 -34.06 -1.88
C LYS A 59 -4.79 -32.55 -1.67
N ILE A 60 -5.04 -32.06 -0.45
CA ILE A 60 -5.05 -30.66 -0.06
C ILE A 60 -3.72 -29.92 -0.37
N TRP A 61 -2.57 -30.59 -0.27
CA TRP A 61 -1.28 -30.01 -0.58
C TRP A 61 -1.12 -29.61 -2.06
N ARG A 62 -1.78 -30.33 -2.99
CA ARG A 62 -1.83 -29.96 -4.42
C ARG A 62 -2.57 -28.65 -4.63
N LEU A 63 -3.66 -28.46 -3.89
CA LEU A 63 -4.41 -27.22 -3.89
C LEU A 63 -3.54 -26.03 -3.44
N VAL A 64 -2.82 -26.18 -2.33
CA VAL A 64 -1.94 -25.12 -1.80
C VAL A 64 -0.82 -24.78 -2.76
N LEU A 65 -0.15 -25.80 -3.34
CA LEU A 65 0.92 -25.59 -4.31
C LEU A 65 0.39 -24.92 -5.58
N PHE A 66 -0.76 -25.38 -6.07
CA PHE A 66 -1.38 -24.82 -7.26
C PHE A 66 -1.75 -23.35 -7.07
N HIS A 67 -2.44 -23.00 -5.99
CA HIS A 67 -2.79 -21.61 -5.69
C HIS A 67 -1.55 -20.72 -5.56
N GLY A 68 -0.46 -21.23 -4.96
CA GLY A 68 0.80 -20.49 -4.88
C GLY A 68 1.37 -20.16 -6.27
N VAL A 69 1.50 -21.16 -7.13
CA VAL A 69 2.05 -21.02 -8.50
C VAL A 69 1.13 -20.19 -9.38
N MET A 70 -0.18 -20.48 -9.35
CA MET A 70 -1.18 -19.75 -10.15
C MET A 70 -1.20 -18.27 -9.83
N ASN A 71 -1.23 -17.92 -8.53
CA ASN A 71 -1.24 -16.52 -8.12
C ASN A 71 0.04 -15.77 -8.50
N MET A 72 1.19 -16.47 -8.52
CA MET A 72 2.43 -15.90 -9.06
C MET A 72 2.35 -15.63 -10.57
N CYS A 73 1.77 -16.56 -11.34
CA CYS A 73 1.55 -16.37 -12.79
C CYS A 73 0.58 -15.21 -13.04
N LEU A 74 -0.53 -15.16 -12.31
CA LEU A 74 -1.55 -14.10 -12.37
C LEU A 74 -0.93 -12.72 -12.10
N LEU A 75 -0.10 -12.58 -11.06
CA LEU A 75 0.58 -11.33 -10.71
C LEU A 75 1.62 -10.91 -11.75
N LYS A 76 2.40 -11.85 -12.27
CA LYS A 76 3.39 -11.56 -13.32
C LYS A 76 2.73 -11.13 -14.63
N THR A 77 1.70 -11.82 -15.05
CA THR A 77 0.97 -11.50 -16.30
C THR A 77 0.19 -10.19 -16.15
N GLY A 78 -0.59 -10.05 -15.07
CA GLY A 78 -1.48 -8.93 -14.83
C GLY A 78 -0.77 -7.63 -14.51
N LEU A 79 0.16 -7.64 -13.56
CA LEU A 79 0.87 -6.44 -13.13
C LEU A 79 2.25 -6.26 -13.79
N GLY A 80 2.82 -7.30 -14.39
CA GLY A 80 4.12 -7.25 -15.04
C GLY A 80 5.29 -7.01 -14.08
N ILE A 81 5.18 -7.46 -12.84
CA ILE A 81 6.19 -7.29 -11.80
C ILE A 81 7.40 -8.18 -12.11
N LYS A 82 8.58 -7.57 -12.22
CA LYS A 82 9.85 -8.28 -12.50
C LYS A 82 10.67 -8.52 -11.23
N GLU A 83 10.61 -7.61 -10.29
CA GLU A 83 11.38 -7.64 -9.06
C GLU A 83 10.81 -8.66 -8.06
N LYS A 84 11.65 -9.56 -7.56
CA LYS A 84 11.25 -10.63 -6.63
C LYS A 84 10.65 -10.10 -5.32
N ARG A 85 11.24 -9.03 -4.74
CA ARG A 85 10.75 -8.43 -3.49
C ARG A 85 9.35 -7.84 -3.65
N THR A 86 9.12 -7.12 -4.73
CA THR A 86 7.82 -6.53 -5.06
C THR A 86 6.81 -7.62 -5.39
N LEU A 87 7.22 -8.72 -6.04
CA LEU A 87 6.36 -9.87 -6.32
C LEU A 87 5.88 -10.57 -5.04
N ILE A 88 6.76 -10.78 -4.05
CA ILE A 88 6.39 -11.35 -2.75
C ILE A 88 5.40 -10.43 -2.01
N LYS A 89 5.64 -9.12 -2.00
CA LYS A 89 4.70 -8.15 -1.43
C LYS A 89 3.34 -8.19 -2.13
N ALA A 90 3.34 -8.23 -3.46
CA ALA A 90 2.13 -8.36 -4.26
C ALA A 90 1.36 -9.65 -3.94
N TRP A 91 2.08 -10.76 -3.76
CA TRP A 91 1.50 -12.05 -3.42
C TRP A 91 0.80 -12.03 -2.05
N ILE A 92 1.45 -11.48 -1.02
CA ILE A 92 0.84 -11.30 0.30
C ILE A 92 -0.39 -10.40 0.22
N LEU A 93 -0.28 -9.25 -0.48
CA LEU A 93 -1.39 -8.32 -0.65
C LEU A 93 -2.55 -8.95 -1.42
N LEU A 94 -2.28 -9.83 -2.39
CA LEU A 94 -3.31 -10.56 -3.12
C LEU A 94 -4.14 -11.42 -2.18
N TYR A 95 -3.50 -12.17 -1.28
CA TYR A 95 -4.23 -12.99 -0.30
C TYR A 95 -5.01 -12.14 0.70
N VAL A 96 -4.41 -11.08 1.25
CA VAL A 96 -5.12 -10.15 2.13
C VAL A 96 -6.34 -9.56 1.43
N SER A 97 -6.19 -9.12 0.18
CA SER A 97 -7.29 -8.59 -0.63
C SER A 97 -8.36 -9.65 -0.91
N ALA A 98 -7.94 -10.88 -1.21
CA ALA A 98 -8.87 -11.99 -1.46
C ALA A 98 -9.68 -12.36 -0.21
N PHE A 99 -9.06 -12.39 0.96
CA PHE A 99 -9.76 -12.62 2.23
C PHE A 99 -10.74 -11.49 2.55
N LEU A 100 -10.36 -10.23 2.35
CA LEU A 100 -11.24 -9.08 2.61
C LEU A 100 -12.44 -9.09 1.66
N LEU A 101 -12.19 -9.19 0.36
CA LEU A 101 -13.25 -9.17 -0.65
C LEU A 101 -14.14 -10.40 -0.53
N GLY A 102 -13.53 -11.58 -0.36
CA GLY A 102 -14.25 -12.84 -0.14
C GLY A 102 -15.08 -12.84 1.14
N GLY A 103 -14.53 -12.26 2.23
CA GLY A 103 -15.26 -12.09 3.49
C GLY A 103 -16.51 -11.22 3.33
N ILE A 104 -16.38 -10.08 2.64
CA ILE A 104 -17.51 -9.19 2.34
C ILE A 104 -18.58 -9.96 1.53
N LEU A 105 -18.18 -10.63 0.45
CA LEU A 105 -19.11 -11.37 -0.39
C LEU A 105 -19.79 -12.52 0.36
N ASN A 106 -19.06 -13.20 1.25
CA ASN A 106 -19.62 -14.28 2.06
C ASN A 106 -20.69 -13.80 3.06
N VAL A 107 -20.50 -12.63 3.68
CA VAL A 107 -21.51 -12.03 4.58
C VAL A 107 -22.81 -11.75 3.81
N PHE A 108 -22.70 -11.31 2.57
CA PHE A 108 -23.86 -10.99 1.74
C PHE A 108 -24.40 -12.17 0.91
N GLN A 109 -23.74 -13.35 0.96
CA GLN A 109 -24.13 -14.52 0.19
C GLN A 109 -25.63 -14.88 0.30
N PRO A 110 -26.30 -14.80 1.47
CA PRO A 110 -27.73 -15.11 1.58
C PRO A 110 -28.64 -14.17 0.76
N TYR A 111 -28.14 -12.97 0.45
CA TYR A 111 -28.88 -11.93 -0.28
C TYR A 111 -28.57 -11.92 -1.77
N VAL A 112 -27.56 -12.69 -2.21
CA VAL A 112 -27.14 -12.78 -3.62
C VAL A 112 -28.09 -13.76 -4.35
N ARG A 113 -29.18 -13.23 -4.90
CA ARG A 113 -30.16 -14.02 -5.68
C ARG A 113 -29.93 -13.97 -7.20
N GLY A 114 -28.86 -13.34 -7.67
CA GLY A 114 -28.55 -13.23 -9.10
C GLY A 114 -27.19 -12.59 -9.38
N GLY A 115 -26.69 -12.77 -10.60
CA GLY A 115 -25.39 -12.29 -11.04
C GLY A 115 -25.22 -10.77 -10.94
N ALA A 116 -26.28 -9.99 -11.15
CA ALA A 116 -26.23 -8.52 -11.03
C ALA A 116 -25.93 -8.07 -9.60
N VAL A 117 -26.57 -8.70 -8.59
CA VAL A 117 -26.32 -8.39 -7.17
C VAL A 117 -24.89 -8.75 -6.79
N PHE A 118 -24.39 -9.90 -7.27
CA PHE A 118 -22.98 -10.28 -7.08
C PHE A 118 -22.02 -9.22 -7.63
N LEU A 119 -22.23 -8.73 -8.84
CA LEU A 119 -21.40 -7.71 -9.47
C LEU A 119 -21.40 -6.38 -8.69
N ILE A 120 -22.58 -5.94 -8.25
CA ILE A 120 -22.72 -4.70 -7.45
C ILE A 120 -21.96 -4.87 -6.13
N LEU A 121 -22.11 -5.99 -5.44
CA LEU A 121 -21.44 -6.27 -4.17
C LEU A 121 -19.92 -6.40 -4.36
N ALA A 122 -19.46 -7.06 -5.41
CA ALA A 122 -18.03 -7.17 -5.71
C ALA A 122 -17.41 -5.80 -6.01
N PHE A 123 -18.11 -4.95 -6.76
CA PHE A 123 -17.68 -3.58 -7.04
C PHE A 123 -17.68 -2.70 -5.78
N ALA A 124 -18.73 -2.75 -4.98
CA ALA A 124 -18.83 -2.03 -3.70
C ALA A 124 -17.74 -2.50 -2.73
N GLY A 125 -17.54 -3.82 -2.60
CA GLY A 125 -16.48 -4.41 -1.77
C GLY A 125 -15.08 -3.99 -2.21
N TYR A 126 -14.84 -3.94 -3.52
CA TYR A 126 -13.58 -3.43 -4.07
C TYR A 126 -13.31 -1.97 -3.62
N HIS A 127 -14.29 -1.09 -3.74
CA HIS A 127 -14.14 0.31 -3.32
C HIS A 127 -13.99 0.46 -1.81
N LEU A 128 -14.72 -0.34 -1.02
CA LEU A 128 -14.61 -0.36 0.44
C LEU A 128 -13.21 -0.80 0.87
N CYS A 129 -12.67 -1.87 0.30
CA CYS A 129 -11.32 -2.33 0.61
C CYS A 129 -10.26 -1.29 0.28
N LEU A 130 -10.39 -0.59 -0.85
CA LEU A 130 -9.46 0.50 -1.21
C LEU A 130 -9.58 1.68 -0.25
N GLY A 131 -10.79 2.07 0.15
CA GLY A 131 -11.00 3.13 1.14
C GLY A 131 -10.36 2.81 2.49
N ILE A 132 -10.52 1.57 2.97
CA ILE A 132 -9.86 1.09 4.19
C ILE A 132 -8.33 1.14 4.03
N TRP A 133 -7.80 0.71 2.89
CA TRP A 133 -6.36 0.77 2.63
C TRP A 133 -5.81 2.20 2.65
N ASP A 134 -6.50 3.13 1.99
CA ASP A 134 -6.10 4.55 1.97
C ASP A 134 -6.15 5.16 3.37
N LEU A 135 -7.17 4.81 4.17
CA LEU A 135 -7.30 5.22 5.55
C LEU A 135 -6.14 4.69 6.42
N LEU A 136 -5.82 3.41 6.31
CA LEU A 136 -4.68 2.80 7.01
C LEU A 136 -3.35 3.43 6.60
N ALA A 137 -3.16 3.68 5.31
CA ALA A 137 -1.97 4.35 4.79
C ALA A 137 -1.83 5.79 5.32
N TYR A 138 -2.96 6.51 5.43
CA TYR A 138 -3.00 7.85 6.01
C TYR A 138 -2.59 7.84 7.50
N PHE A 139 -3.17 6.95 8.31
CA PHE A 139 -2.80 6.82 9.72
C PHE A 139 -1.33 6.42 9.88
N HIS A 140 -0.86 5.45 9.10
CA HIS A 140 0.54 5.02 9.16
C HIS A 140 1.50 6.17 8.83
N LYS A 141 1.19 6.97 7.83
CA LYS A 141 1.99 8.14 7.45
C LYS A 141 2.03 9.19 8.57
N ASN A 142 0.89 9.45 9.20
CA ASN A 142 0.79 10.46 10.26
C ASN A 142 1.43 9.99 11.58
N MET A 143 1.34 8.69 11.89
CA MET A 143 1.95 8.13 13.10
C MET A 143 3.48 7.96 12.98
N ALA A 144 3.99 7.68 11.80
CA ALA A 144 5.43 7.50 11.57
C ALA A 144 6.23 8.82 11.55
N GLY A 145 5.54 9.96 11.52
CA GLY A 145 6.17 11.26 11.34
C GLY A 145 6.36 12.09 12.62
N SER A 146 5.96 11.61 13.81
CA SER A 146 6.12 12.40 15.04
C SER A 146 6.83 11.62 16.14
N CYS A 147 7.74 12.29 16.85
CA CYS A 147 8.40 11.74 18.02
C CYS A 147 8.51 12.81 19.14
N ARG A 148 8.67 12.33 20.36
CA ARG A 148 9.12 13.22 21.46
C ARG A 148 10.64 13.35 21.36
N ALA A 149 11.12 14.56 21.29
CA ALA A 149 12.55 14.86 21.27
C ALA A 149 12.89 15.78 22.44
N ARG A 150 14.05 15.56 23.06
CA ARG A 150 14.64 16.47 24.05
C ARG A 150 15.79 17.20 23.39
N LEU A 151 15.70 18.50 23.40
CA LEU A 151 16.75 19.38 22.90
C LEU A 151 17.55 19.93 24.06
N TYR A 152 18.89 19.88 23.95
CA TYR A 152 19.81 20.38 24.92
C TYR A 152 20.70 21.45 24.31
N GLN A 153 20.72 22.63 24.86
CA GLN A 153 21.58 23.72 24.42
C GLN A 153 21.94 24.64 25.59
N ASN A 154 23.21 24.98 25.75
CA ASN A 154 23.70 25.92 26.77
C ASN A 154 23.21 25.61 28.21
N GLY A 155 23.15 24.32 28.56
CA GLY A 155 22.67 23.88 29.88
C GLY A 155 21.16 23.95 30.06
N ARG A 156 20.39 24.33 29.05
CA ARG A 156 18.93 24.32 29.02
C ARG A 156 18.41 23.08 28.31
N GLU A 157 17.26 22.60 28.78
CA GLU A 157 16.58 21.44 28.22
C GLU A 157 15.17 21.85 27.82
N CYS A 158 14.70 21.38 26.67
CA CYS A 158 13.34 21.56 26.20
C CYS A 158 12.82 20.27 25.59
N GLU A 159 11.69 19.76 26.09
CA GLU A 159 10.97 18.62 25.49
C GLU A 159 9.96 19.12 24.47
N ILE A 160 10.01 18.56 23.27
CA ILE A 160 9.18 18.97 22.15
C ILE A 160 8.56 17.77 21.43
N TYR A 161 7.44 18.00 20.75
CA TYR A 161 6.96 17.10 19.73
C TYR A 161 7.58 17.47 18.38
N ALA A 162 8.43 16.61 17.87
CA ALA A 162 9.13 16.82 16.60
C ALA A 162 8.49 15.98 15.50
N ILE A 163 8.49 16.51 14.28
CA ILE A 163 8.14 15.80 13.07
C ILE A 163 9.40 15.22 12.45
N ILE A 164 9.43 13.91 12.22
CA ILE A 164 10.52 13.26 11.50
C ILE A 164 10.27 13.45 10.00
N ASP A 165 10.96 14.41 9.39
CA ASP A 165 10.93 14.62 7.95
C ASP A 165 11.99 13.75 7.26
N THR A 166 11.56 12.60 6.75
CA THR A 166 12.44 11.68 6.00
C THR A 166 12.88 12.25 4.64
N GLY A 167 12.27 13.33 4.18
CA GLY A 167 12.63 14.08 2.97
C GLY A 167 13.66 15.17 3.21
N ASN A 168 13.96 15.49 4.47
CA ASN A 168 14.93 16.54 4.81
C ASN A 168 16.35 16.15 4.37
N ARG A 169 16.87 16.87 3.38
CA ARG A 169 18.24 16.73 2.85
C ARG A 169 19.15 17.89 3.27
N LEU A 170 18.69 18.76 4.18
CA LEU A 170 19.48 19.88 4.64
C LEU A 170 20.70 19.39 5.42
N ARG A 171 21.85 19.86 5.00
CA ARG A 171 23.12 19.60 5.67
C ARG A 171 23.90 20.90 5.82
N ASP A 172 24.60 21.02 6.93
CA ASP A 172 25.55 22.10 7.12
C ASP A 172 26.69 21.96 6.09
N SER A 173 26.94 23.01 5.33
CA SER A 173 27.92 23.03 4.24
C SER A 173 29.39 22.81 4.73
N LEU A 174 29.69 23.08 6.00
CA LEU A 174 31.05 22.93 6.55
C LEU A 174 31.25 21.59 7.25
N THR A 175 30.26 21.15 8.04
CA THR A 175 30.40 19.94 8.86
C THR A 175 29.76 18.71 8.23
N GLY A 176 28.91 18.87 7.18
CA GLY A 176 28.15 17.82 6.55
C GLY A 176 27.04 17.22 7.43
N ARG A 177 26.84 17.75 8.65
CA ARG A 177 25.84 17.25 9.59
C ARG A 177 24.43 17.60 9.15
N PRO A 178 23.43 16.76 9.47
CA PRO A 178 22.03 17.06 9.18
C PRO A 178 21.57 18.28 9.99
N VAL A 179 20.75 19.13 9.37
CA VAL A 179 20.19 20.34 9.98
C VAL A 179 18.75 20.07 10.38
N HIS A 180 18.42 20.43 11.62
CA HIS A 180 17.06 20.38 12.15
C HIS A 180 16.43 21.77 12.14
N VAL A 181 15.15 21.84 11.80
CA VAL A 181 14.38 23.10 11.78
C VAL A 181 13.59 23.18 13.07
N ILE A 182 13.74 24.26 13.82
CA ILE A 182 12.99 24.55 15.06
C ILE A 182 12.25 25.88 14.93
N THR A 183 11.17 26.07 15.70
CA THR A 183 10.47 27.35 15.76
C THR A 183 11.24 28.36 16.60
N GLY A 184 11.01 29.66 16.36
CA GLY A 184 11.60 30.74 17.16
C GLY A 184 11.36 30.62 18.66
N GLU A 185 10.13 30.22 19.04
CA GLU A 185 9.76 30.00 20.45
C GLU A 185 10.62 28.92 21.13
N ILE A 186 10.96 27.85 20.42
CA ILE A 186 11.82 26.79 20.94
C ILE A 186 13.27 27.29 21.04
N ALA A 187 13.71 28.08 20.06
CA ALA A 187 15.03 28.69 20.08
C ALA A 187 15.21 29.65 21.29
N GLU A 188 14.18 30.45 21.58
CA GLU A 188 14.17 31.33 22.77
C GLU A 188 14.22 30.53 24.08
N LYS A 189 13.43 29.48 24.22
CA LYS A 189 13.45 28.59 25.39
C LYS A 189 14.83 27.97 25.63
N LEU A 190 15.54 27.64 24.55
CA LEU A 190 16.90 27.11 24.60
C LEU A 190 17.98 28.21 24.80
N GLY A 191 17.60 29.49 24.87
CA GLY A 191 18.50 30.60 25.00
C GLY A 191 19.32 30.93 23.74
N CYS A 192 18.80 30.54 22.60
CA CYS A 192 19.42 30.77 21.29
C CYS A 192 19.00 32.11 20.69
N THR A 193 19.05 33.18 21.47
CA THR A 193 18.61 34.53 21.04
C THR A 193 19.72 35.39 20.43
N ASP A 194 20.99 35.03 20.64
CA ASP A 194 22.10 35.77 20.07
C ASP A 194 22.36 35.35 18.62
N PHE A 195 22.21 36.32 17.70
CA PHE A 195 22.33 36.11 16.24
C PHE A 195 23.72 36.49 15.70
N SER A 196 24.63 36.98 16.54
CA SER A 196 25.92 37.51 16.10
C SER A 196 26.92 36.45 15.60
N SER A 197 26.75 35.16 16.02
CA SER A 197 27.61 34.05 15.60
C SER A 197 26.92 33.04 14.67
N LYS A 198 25.74 33.37 14.15
CA LYS A 198 24.89 32.43 13.41
C LYS A 198 25.20 32.45 11.93
N ARG A 199 25.11 31.26 11.31
CA ARG A 199 25.24 31.12 9.87
C ARG A 199 23.85 31.02 9.24
N VAL A 200 23.70 31.66 8.08
CA VAL A 200 22.51 31.57 7.26
C VAL A 200 22.70 30.38 6.31
N ILE A 201 21.79 29.42 6.40
CA ILE A 201 21.66 28.34 5.42
C ILE A 201 20.46 28.64 4.56
N THR A 202 20.70 28.90 3.27
CA THR A 202 19.65 29.07 2.29
C THR A 202 19.13 27.73 1.85
N TYR A 203 17.81 27.56 1.82
CA TYR A 203 17.19 26.39 1.25
C TYR A 203 15.99 26.78 0.39
N GLN A 204 15.74 25.97 -0.63
CA GLN A 204 14.57 26.14 -1.50
C GLN A 204 13.43 25.24 -1.02
N SER A 205 12.32 25.85 -0.65
CA SER A 205 11.03 25.17 -0.50
C SER A 205 10.24 25.33 -1.78
N ILE A 206 9.27 24.44 -2.03
CA ILE A 206 8.41 24.47 -3.23
C ILE A 206 7.77 25.86 -3.36
N GLY A 207 8.32 26.70 -4.24
CA GLY A 207 7.83 28.02 -4.60
C GLY A 207 8.34 29.22 -3.80
N LYS A 208 9.27 29.06 -2.83
CA LYS A 208 9.89 30.18 -2.09
C LYS A 208 11.32 29.85 -1.68
N GLU A 209 12.22 30.83 -1.85
CA GLU A 209 13.52 30.81 -1.17
C GLU A 209 13.31 31.22 0.28
N LEU A 210 13.71 30.36 1.19
CA LEU A 210 13.67 30.62 2.64
C LEU A 210 15.09 30.54 3.17
N SER A 211 15.44 31.45 4.08
CA SER A 211 16.72 31.42 4.78
C SER A 211 16.51 30.87 6.20
N LEU A 212 17.32 29.88 6.58
CA LEU A 212 17.36 29.33 7.92
C LEU A 212 18.61 29.82 8.65
N ILE A 213 18.45 30.13 9.92
CA ILE A 213 19.55 30.47 10.79
C ILE A 213 19.95 29.19 11.54
N HIS A 214 21.19 28.75 11.31
CA HIS A 214 21.74 27.60 12.00
C HIS A 214 22.39 28.06 13.32
N ILE A 215 22.11 27.33 14.39
CA ILE A 215 22.66 27.59 15.73
C ILE A 215 23.74 26.57 16.00
#